data_f0104024ff52a20f7486cd5c75c665f3
#
_entry.id   f0104024ff52a20f7486cd5c75c665f3
#
_cell.length_a   1.000
_cell.length_b   1.000
_cell.length_c   1.000
_cell.angle_alpha   90.00
_cell.angle_beta   90.00
_cell.angle_gamma   90.00
#
_symmetry.space_group_name_H-M   'P 1'
#
loop_
_entity.id
_entity.type
_entity.pdbx_description
1 polymer ?
#
loop_
_entity_poly.entity_id
_entity_poly.type
_entity_poly.pdbx_seq_one_letter_code
_entity_poly.pdbx_strand_id
1 'polypeptide(L)'
;MKDYGKLKEEARQYIRYEKDKATKIATLTFARPEKQNATTIGMRQVYADLVHQANIDDDVKVLVIRGEGEHFGSGGDLPEQADMLSESDEDVDLRWEIGINDPEVRYPPKKSYRFLHNLTDHYSKARAGCRPLQEFKKISIVEAKGYCYGWHFYQAGDADLVVSSDEALFGHPAFRYVGWGPRLWTWIEMMGLRKFEEMLFTGRPFTAAEMKECNGFVNSVVPLEDLEKETEKYAMACARTRPTDTVQAQKTFIEMYKQYRGEYMGSIMTGWLEGMLPLMQNDRVEDVQLGDNVFGEGLNNIVKNNDMNYPPEWRLSRSGRKKP
;
A
#
# COMPACT_ATOMS: atom_id res chain seq x y z
N MET A 1 -23.00 -16.03 -0.60
CA MET A 1 -22.27 -15.18 0.37
C MET A 1 -20.83 -15.67 0.38
N LYS A 2 -19.86 -14.78 0.11
CA LYS A 2 -18.43 -15.15 0.13
C LYS A 2 -18.02 -15.47 1.58
N ASP A 3 -17.29 -16.55 1.78
CA ASP A 3 -16.75 -16.90 3.10
C ASP A 3 -15.39 -16.19 3.31
N TYR A 4 -15.42 -15.05 3.96
CA TYR A 4 -14.23 -14.21 4.18
C TYR A 4 -13.17 -14.86 5.06
N GLY A 5 -13.59 -15.72 6.01
CA GLY A 5 -12.67 -16.52 6.82
C GLY A 5 -11.85 -17.47 5.94
N LYS A 6 -12.53 -18.14 5.02
CA LYS A 6 -11.89 -19.03 4.04
C LYS A 6 -10.96 -18.25 3.09
N LEU A 7 -11.40 -17.12 2.57
CA LEU A 7 -10.57 -16.27 1.69
C LEU A 7 -9.30 -15.77 2.39
N LYS A 8 -9.40 -15.39 3.64
CA LYS A 8 -8.24 -15.03 4.48
C LYS A 8 -7.30 -16.21 4.69
N GLU A 9 -7.84 -17.39 4.98
CA GLU A 9 -7.05 -18.61 5.19
C GLU A 9 -6.35 -19.02 3.88
N GLU A 10 -7.05 -19.00 2.76
CA GLU A 10 -6.46 -19.25 1.44
C GLU A 10 -5.36 -18.25 1.08
N ALA A 11 -5.48 -17.00 1.53
CA ALA A 11 -4.49 -15.96 1.29
C ALA A 11 -3.17 -16.15 2.07
N ARG A 12 -3.18 -16.95 3.16
CA ARG A 12 -1.97 -17.21 3.97
C ARG A 12 -0.83 -17.81 3.16
N GLN A 13 -1.10 -18.62 2.15
CA GLN A 13 -0.09 -19.20 1.28
C GLN A 13 0.73 -18.17 0.49
N TYR A 14 0.19 -16.97 0.30
CA TYR A 14 0.82 -15.89 -0.46
C TYR A 14 1.61 -14.91 0.40
N ILE A 15 1.71 -15.15 1.71
CA ILE A 15 2.53 -14.32 2.62
C ILE A 15 3.33 -15.24 3.53
N ARG A 16 4.66 -15.17 3.41
CA ARG A 16 5.57 -15.89 4.30
C ARG A 16 6.04 -14.97 5.42
N TYR A 17 6.15 -15.53 6.61
CA TYR A 17 6.69 -14.85 7.78
C TYR A 17 7.75 -15.74 8.44
N GLU A 18 8.96 -15.21 8.52
CA GLU A 18 10.10 -15.88 9.08
C GLU A 18 10.74 -14.97 10.13
N LYS A 19 11.29 -15.53 11.20
CA LYS A 19 12.05 -14.75 12.19
C LYS A 19 13.31 -15.46 12.61
N ASP A 20 14.37 -14.69 12.76
CA ASP A 20 15.60 -15.11 13.40
C ASP A 20 15.66 -14.54 14.83
N LYS A 21 15.52 -15.42 15.81
CA LYS A 21 15.57 -15.06 17.24
C LYS A 21 16.91 -14.52 17.69
N ALA A 22 17.99 -14.95 17.06
CA ALA A 22 19.35 -14.54 17.42
C ALA A 22 19.61 -13.08 17.03
N THR A 23 19.10 -12.64 15.88
CA THR A 23 19.21 -11.26 15.40
C THR A 23 18.03 -10.39 15.80
N LYS A 24 16.89 -10.99 16.20
CA LYS A 24 15.60 -10.32 16.42
C LYS A 24 15.08 -9.62 15.14
N ILE A 25 15.40 -10.15 13.98
CA ILE A 25 14.89 -9.69 12.69
C ILE A 25 13.81 -10.66 12.22
N ALA A 26 12.64 -10.14 11.89
CA ALA A 26 11.62 -10.88 11.17
C ALA A 26 11.54 -10.39 9.73
N THR A 27 11.19 -11.29 8.82
CA THR A 27 10.97 -11.00 7.40
C THR A 27 9.58 -11.42 6.98
N LEU A 28 8.85 -10.50 6.38
CA LEU A 28 7.56 -10.73 5.78
C LEU A 28 7.71 -10.62 4.26
N THR A 29 7.36 -11.68 3.53
CA THR A 29 7.53 -11.76 2.08
C THR A 29 6.19 -11.96 1.40
N PHE A 30 5.79 -11.04 0.50
CA PHE A 30 4.72 -11.27 -0.44
C PHE A 30 5.18 -12.28 -1.48
N ALA A 31 4.47 -13.40 -1.61
CA ALA A 31 4.89 -14.58 -2.37
C ALA A 31 3.85 -14.98 -3.44
N ARG A 32 3.49 -14.00 -4.29
CA ARG A 32 2.58 -14.16 -5.42
C ARG A 32 3.18 -13.53 -6.69
N PRO A 33 4.43 -13.94 -7.07
CA PRO A 33 5.19 -13.28 -8.13
C PRO A 33 4.50 -13.35 -9.50
N GLU A 34 3.75 -14.42 -9.79
CA GLU A 34 2.98 -14.61 -11.02
C GLU A 34 1.86 -13.57 -11.23
N LYS A 35 1.47 -12.88 -10.17
CA LYS A 35 0.55 -11.73 -10.16
C LYS A 35 1.24 -10.43 -9.72
N GLN A 36 2.56 -10.36 -9.86
CA GLN A 36 3.34 -9.18 -9.47
C GLN A 36 3.11 -8.77 -8.01
N ASN A 37 2.88 -9.75 -7.14
CA ASN A 37 2.52 -9.57 -5.73
C ASN A 37 1.26 -8.70 -5.50
N ALA A 38 0.35 -8.60 -6.48
CA ALA A 38 -0.92 -7.92 -6.29
C ALA A 38 -1.67 -8.50 -5.08
N THR A 39 -2.13 -7.62 -4.17
CA THR A 39 -2.75 -8.05 -2.92
C THR A 39 -4.27 -8.14 -3.03
N THR A 40 -4.80 -9.30 -2.66
CA THR A 40 -6.23 -9.45 -2.33
C THR A 40 -6.53 -8.87 -0.95
N ILE A 41 -7.80 -8.65 -0.64
CA ILE A 41 -8.22 -8.21 0.71
C ILE A 41 -7.82 -9.25 1.76
N GLY A 42 -7.98 -10.54 1.46
CA GLY A 42 -7.49 -11.61 2.35
C GLY A 42 -6.01 -11.51 2.64
N MET A 43 -5.16 -11.23 1.65
CA MET A 43 -3.73 -10.99 1.85
C MET A 43 -3.45 -9.78 2.75
N ARG A 44 -4.19 -8.68 2.56
CA ARG A 44 -4.03 -7.48 3.39
C ARG A 44 -4.38 -7.74 4.85
N GLN A 45 -5.41 -8.54 5.12
CA GLN A 45 -5.79 -8.96 6.46
C GLN A 45 -4.73 -9.86 7.11
N VAL A 46 -4.20 -10.85 6.37
CA VAL A 46 -3.09 -11.69 6.84
C VAL A 46 -1.86 -10.84 7.14
N TYR A 47 -1.53 -9.89 6.27
CA TYR A 47 -0.44 -8.95 6.48
C TYR A 47 -0.62 -8.14 7.77
N ALA A 48 -1.81 -7.59 8.01
CA ALA A 48 -2.10 -6.84 9.23
C ALA A 48 -1.96 -7.68 10.50
N ASP A 49 -2.42 -8.94 10.48
CA ASP A 49 -2.24 -9.89 11.58
C ASP A 49 -0.75 -10.15 11.87
N LEU A 50 0.04 -10.37 10.81
CA LEU A 50 1.47 -10.67 10.95
C LEU A 50 2.27 -9.44 11.43
N VAL A 51 1.92 -8.24 10.98
CA VAL A 51 2.50 -6.99 11.51
C VAL A 51 2.14 -6.83 12.99
N HIS A 52 0.89 -7.09 13.36
CA HIS A 52 0.48 -7.07 14.77
C HIS A 52 1.22 -8.13 15.59
N GLN A 53 1.34 -9.36 15.08
CA GLN A 53 2.14 -10.42 15.72
C GLN A 53 3.58 -9.98 15.93
N ALA A 54 4.23 -9.43 14.89
CA ALA A 54 5.59 -8.92 15.00
C ALA A 54 5.72 -7.79 16.03
N ASN A 55 4.67 -6.95 16.17
CA ASN A 55 4.65 -5.84 17.12
C ASN A 55 4.70 -6.31 18.57
N ILE A 56 4.01 -7.40 18.90
CA ILE A 56 3.94 -7.94 20.27
C ILE A 56 5.01 -9.00 20.58
N ASP A 57 5.63 -9.58 19.55
CA ASP A 57 6.62 -10.68 19.71
C ASP A 57 7.96 -10.16 20.23
N ASP A 58 8.37 -10.52 21.46
CA ASP A 58 9.62 -10.06 22.07
C ASP A 58 10.89 -10.58 21.37
N ASP A 59 10.77 -11.63 20.54
CA ASP A 59 11.84 -12.10 19.68
C ASP A 59 12.00 -11.27 18.38
N VAL A 60 11.22 -10.19 18.21
CA VAL A 60 11.29 -9.30 17.04
C VAL A 60 11.60 -7.88 17.48
N LYS A 61 12.54 -7.24 16.80
CA LYS A 61 12.92 -5.83 16.96
C LYS A 61 12.88 -5.07 15.64
N VAL A 62 13.13 -5.77 14.55
CA VAL A 62 13.10 -5.25 13.18
C VAL A 62 12.21 -6.12 12.33
N LEU A 63 11.36 -5.51 11.52
CA LEU A 63 10.53 -6.18 10.52
C LEU A 63 10.97 -5.71 9.12
N VAL A 64 11.51 -6.63 8.33
CA VAL A 64 11.79 -6.42 6.90
C VAL A 64 10.56 -6.89 6.10
N ILE A 65 10.13 -6.07 5.15
CA ILE A 65 8.97 -6.36 4.29
C ILE A 65 9.43 -6.32 2.84
N ARG A 66 9.28 -7.44 2.14
CA ARG A 66 9.75 -7.58 0.76
C ARG A 66 8.79 -8.39 -0.12
N GLY A 67 9.05 -8.40 -1.43
CA GLY A 67 8.33 -9.22 -2.41
C GLY A 67 9.19 -10.29 -3.04
N GLU A 68 8.62 -11.44 -3.35
CA GLU A 68 9.26 -12.47 -4.14
C GLU A 68 9.24 -12.11 -5.65
N GLY A 69 10.23 -12.58 -6.41
CA GLY A 69 10.33 -12.33 -7.85
C GLY A 69 10.79 -10.90 -8.17
N GLU A 70 10.30 -10.36 -9.29
CA GLU A 70 10.78 -9.08 -9.85
C GLU A 70 10.25 -7.83 -9.14
N HIS A 71 9.16 -7.93 -8.40
CA HIS A 71 8.43 -6.78 -7.89
C HIS A 71 8.23 -6.83 -6.37
N PHE A 72 8.30 -5.69 -5.71
CA PHE A 72 7.75 -5.57 -4.36
C PHE A 72 6.24 -5.79 -4.40
N GLY A 73 5.53 -5.03 -5.27
CA GLY A 73 4.16 -5.34 -5.60
C GLY A 73 3.45 -4.25 -6.41
N SER A 74 2.49 -4.69 -7.21
CA SER A 74 1.75 -3.85 -8.17
C SER A 74 0.52 -3.15 -7.56
N GLY A 75 0.22 -3.34 -6.28
CA GLY A 75 -0.95 -2.76 -5.62
C GLY A 75 -2.05 -3.78 -5.32
N GLY A 76 -3.31 -3.37 -5.44
CA GLY A 76 -4.46 -4.24 -5.26
C GLY A 76 -4.68 -5.18 -6.45
N ASP A 77 -5.30 -6.33 -6.20
CA ASP A 77 -5.71 -7.27 -7.24
C ASP A 77 -6.88 -6.67 -8.05
N LEU A 78 -6.60 -6.25 -9.29
CA LEU A 78 -7.60 -5.59 -10.13
C LEU A 78 -8.81 -6.46 -10.48
N PRO A 79 -8.67 -7.77 -10.78
CA PRO A 79 -9.84 -8.64 -10.92
C PRO A 79 -10.74 -8.66 -9.70
N GLU A 80 -10.17 -8.78 -8.48
CA GLU A 80 -10.95 -8.73 -7.25
C GLU A 80 -11.66 -7.38 -7.09
N GLN A 81 -10.99 -6.27 -7.40
CA GLN A 81 -11.60 -4.94 -7.35
C GLN A 81 -12.70 -4.76 -8.40
N ALA A 82 -12.52 -5.29 -9.61
CA ALA A 82 -13.55 -5.26 -10.64
C ALA A 82 -14.80 -6.05 -10.22
N ASP A 83 -14.63 -7.23 -9.61
CA ASP A 83 -15.73 -8.01 -9.06
C ASP A 83 -16.50 -7.23 -7.99
N MET A 84 -15.78 -6.52 -7.12
CA MET A 84 -16.41 -5.66 -6.09
C MET A 84 -17.23 -4.51 -6.67
N LEU A 85 -16.75 -3.91 -7.78
CA LEU A 85 -17.46 -2.81 -8.46
C LEU A 85 -18.67 -3.30 -9.26
N SER A 86 -18.64 -4.55 -9.75
CA SER A 86 -19.70 -5.16 -10.56
C SER A 86 -20.85 -5.73 -9.73
N GLU A 87 -20.62 -6.03 -8.46
CA GLU A 87 -21.67 -6.48 -7.54
C GLU A 87 -22.68 -5.33 -7.36
N SER A 88 -23.97 -5.66 -7.48
CA SER A 88 -25.07 -4.68 -7.52
C SER A 88 -25.03 -3.70 -6.33
N ASP A 89 -25.66 -2.53 -6.51
CA ASP A 89 -25.67 -1.42 -5.52
C ASP A 89 -26.08 -1.82 -4.08
N GLU A 90 -26.66 -3.01 -3.90
CA GLU A 90 -27.09 -3.51 -2.60
C GLU A 90 -26.01 -4.30 -1.85
N ASP A 91 -24.96 -4.79 -2.54
CA ASP A 91 -24.07 -5.83 -2.05
C ASP A 91 -22.58 -5.51 -1.95
N VAL A 92 -22.11 -4.27 -2.08
CA VAL A 92 -20.74 -3.94 -1.64
C VAL A 92 -20.69 -4.08 -0.14
N ASP A 93 -20.27 -5.22 0.22
CA ASP A 93 -20.27 -5.68 1.58
C ASP A 93 -19.06 -5.11 2.32
N LEU A 94 -19.29 -4.17 3.23
CA LEU A 94 -18.26 -3.69 4.15
C LEU A 94 -17.54 -4.85 4.87
N ARG A 95 -18.19 -6.01 5.01
CA ARG A 95 -17.58 -7.24 5.55
C ARG A 95 -16.33 -7.61 4.77
N TRP A 96 -16.38 -7.44 3.45
CA TRP A 96 -15.28 -7.75 2.56
C TRP A 96 -14.02 -6.98 2.93
N GLU A 97 -14.13 -5.67 3.12
CA GLU A 97 -12.98 -4.82 3.44
C GLU A 97 -12.58 -4.89 4.91
N ILE A 98 -13.53 -4.91 5.83
CA ILE A 98 -13.24 -4.91 7.29
C ILE A 98 -13.09 -6.31 7.88
N GLY A 99 -13.35 -7.36 7.10
CA GLY A 99 -13.09 -8.74 7.49
C GLY A 99 -14.03 -9.31 8.57
N ILE A 100 -15.19 -8.69 8.79
CA ILE A 100 -16.22 -9.21 9.72
C ILE A 100 -17.15 -10.11 8.92
N ASN A 101 -17.26 -11.36 9.34
CA ASN A 101 -18.17 -12.34 8.75
C ASN A 101 -19.13 -12.85 9.82
N ASP A 102 -20.05 -11.99 10.23
CA ASP A 102 -21.07 -12.31 11.22
C ASP A 102 -22.47 -12.11 10.59
N PRO A 103 -23.28 -13.16 10.43
CA PRO A 103 -24.61 -13.07 9.82
C PRO A 103 -25.59 -12.20 10.62
N GLU A 104 -25.34 -11.99 11.91
CA GLU A 104 -26.16 -11.12 12.76
C GLU A 104 -25.84 -9.62 12.58
N VAL A 105 -24.72 -9.29 11.91
CA VAL A 105 -24.35 -7.92 11.65
C VAL A 105 -25.08 -7.40 10.41
N ARG A 106 -25.95 -6.41 10.62
CA ARG A 106 -26.61 -5.67 9.54
C ARG A 106 -25.75 -4.44 9.17
N TYR A 107 -25.22 -4.45 7.96
CA TYR A 107 -24.40 -3.36 7.47
C TYR A 107 -25.25 -2.15 7.03
N PRO A 108 -24.73 -0.90 7.18
CA PRO A 108 -25.42 0.28 6.73
C PRO A 108 -25.49 0.34 5.18
N PRO A 109 -26.56 0.95 4.61
CA PRO A 109 -26.65 1.14 3.16
C PRO A 109 -25.49 2.00 2.63
N LYS A 110 -24.95 1.65 1.45
CA LYS A 110 -23.82 2.34 0.79
C LYS A 110 -23.95 3.86 0.72
N LYS A 111 -25.14 4.40 0.45
CA LYS A 111 -25.39 5.83 0.32
C LYS A 111 -25.68 6.53 1.67
N SER A 112 -25.42 5.84 2.81
CA SER A 112 -25.64 6.45 4.12
C SER A 112 -24.36 7.02 4.71
N TYR A 113 -24.51 8.06 5.55
CA TYR A 113 -23.40 8.60 6.34
C TYR A 113 -22.71 7.55 7.20
N ARG A 114 -23.48 6.58 7.72
CA ARG A 114 -22.96 5.46 8.52
C ARG A 114 -22.01 4.58 7.72
N PHE A 115 -22.28 4.37 6.44
CA PHE A 115 -21.39 3.64 5.54
C PHE A 115 -20.09 4.40 5.30
N LEU A 116 -20.16 5.69 4.98
CA LEU A 116 -18.98 6.55 4.81
C LEU A 116 -18.10 6.58 6.05
N HIS A 117 -18.70 6.63 7.23
CA HIS A 117 -17.97 6.60 8.49
C HIS A 117 -17.19 5.30 8.68
N ASN A 118 -17.79 4.15 8.38
CA ASN A 118 -17.08 2.86 8.45
C ASN A 118 -15.95 2.75 7.42
N LEU A 119 -16.14 3.26 6.21
CA LEU A 119 -15.05 3.34 5.22
C LEU A 119 -13.93 4.28 5.68
N THR A 120 -14.26 5.43 6.24
CA THR A 120 -13.26 6.34 6.81
C THR A 120 -12.41 5.64 7.87
N ASP A 121 -13.05 4.91 8.76
CA ASP A 121 -12.36 4.12 9.78
C ASP A 121 -11.47 3.04 9.16
N HIS A 122 -11.96 2.35 8.12
CA HIS A 122 -11.19 1.35 7.40
C HIS A 122 -9.91 1.94 6.80
N TYR A 123 -10.02 3.06 6.09
CA TYR A 123 -8.86 3.68 5.42
C TYR A 123 -7.92 4.43 6.36
N SER A 124 -8.40 4.91 7.51
CA SER A 124 -7.59 5.72 8.43
C SER A 124 -6.95 4.95 9.58
N LYS A 125 -7.41 3.72 9.87
CA LYS A 125 -6.92 2.94 11.03
C LYS A 125 -6.07 1.74 10.64
N ALA A 126 -5.17 1.37 11.53
CA ALA A 126 -4.22 0.27 11.34
C ALA A 126 -4.90 -1.11 11.22
N ARG A 127 -6.02 -1.34 11.91
CA ARG A 127 -6.67 -2.66 12.02
C ARG A 127 -7.21 -3.22 10.71
N ALA A 128 -7.47 -2.38 9.75
CA ALA A 128 -8.15 -2.76 8.52
C ALA A 128 -7.22 -3.17 7.36
N GLY A 129 -5.94 -3.37 7.62
CA GLY A 129 -4.97 -3.77 6.60
C GLY A 129 -4.48 -2.64 5.69
N CYS A 130 -5.01 -1.41 5.83
CA CYS A 130 -4.49 -0.27 5.09
C CYS A 130 -3.27 0.38 5.75
N ARG A 131 -3.25 0.47 7.07
CA ARG A 131 -2.19 1.17 7.83
C ARG A 131 -1.56 0.37 8.98
N PRO A 132 -1.28 -0.92 8.89
CA PRO A 132 -0.77 -1.68 10.02
C PRO A 132 0.60 -1.19 10.52
N LEU A 133 1.44 -0.60 9.64
CA LEU A 133 2.74 -0.05 10.03
C LEU A 133 2.65 1.28 10.78
N GLN A 134 1.55 2.01 10.69
CA GLN A 134 1.39 3.28 11.38
C GLN A 134 1.49 3.14 12.91
N GLU A 135 0.94 2.05 13.45
CA GLU A 135 0.95 1.76 14.89
C GLU A 135 2.08 0.80 15.31
N PHE A 136 2.95 0.42 14.38
CA PHE A 136 4.04 -0.50 14.62
C PHE A 136 5.13 0.16 15.49
N LYS A 137 5.38 -0.37 16.67
CA LYS A 137 6.30 0.21 17.67
C LYS A 137 7.74 -0.29 17.60
N LYS A 138 8.05 -1.09 16.58
CA LYS A 138 9.38 -1.56 16.28
C LYS A 138 9.83 -1.00 14.93
N ILE A 139 11.04 -1.33 14.49
CA ILE A 139 11.59 -0.75 13.26
C ILE A 139 11.08 -1.54 12.06
N SER A 140 10.51 -0.85 11.09
CA SER A 140 10.07 -1.41 9.82
C SER A 140 10.96 -0.96 8.67
N ILE A 141 11.33 -1.91 7.80
CA ILE A 141 12.15 -1.68 6.60
C ILE A 141 11.42 -2.26 5.40
N VAL A 142 11.14 -1.45 4.39
CA VAL A 142 10.65 -1.94 3.09
C VAL A 142 11.82 -2.12 2.15
N GLU A 143 11.93 -3.31 1.55
CA GLU A 143 12.82 -3.63 0.44
C GLU A 143 12.03 -3.51 -0.86
N ALA A 144 12.26 -2.42 -1.62
CA ALA A 144 11.53 -2.11 -2.83
C ALA A 144 12.30 -2.49 -4.08
N LYS A 145 11.64 -3.17 -5.03
CA LYS A 145 12.16 -3.50 -6.35
C LYS A 145 11.05 -3.58 -7.38
N GLY A 146 11.37 -3.35 -8.64
CA GLY A 146 10.39 -3.36 -9.72
C GLY A 146 9.21 -2.42 -9.42
N TYR A 147 8.00 -2.93 -9.31
CA TYR A 147 6.84 -2.12 -8.93
C TYR A 147 6.70 -1.99 -7.41
N CYS A 148 6.59 -0.75 -6.95
CA CYS A 148 6.13 -0.38 -5.61
C CYS A 148 4.91 0.52 -5.79
N TYR A 149 3.76 -0.08 -6.18
CA TYR A 149 2.57 0.64 -6.59
C TYR A 149 1.38 0.45 -5.66
N GLY A 150 0.50 1.44 -5.63
CA GLY A 150 -0.78 1.37 -4.96
C GLY A 150 -0.64 0.99 -3.49
N TRP A 151 -1.24 -0.13 -3.09
CA TRP A 151 -1.20 -0.59 -1.70
C TRP A 151 0.23 -0.83 -1.18
N HIS A 152 1.16 -1.29 -2.03
CA HIS A 152 2.57 -1.45 -1.65
C HIS A 152 3.27 -0.10 -1.47
N PHE A 153 2.88 0.91 -2.24
CA PHE A 153 3.35 2.27 -2.05
C PHE A 153 2.86 2.87 -0.72
N TYR A 154 1.66 2.46 -0.24
CA TYR A 154 1.20 2.82 1.11
C TYR A 154 2.16 2.27 2.17
N GLN A 155 2.53 1.00 2.06
CA GLN A 155 3.43 0.37 3.03
C GLN A 155 4.83 1.01 3.01
N ALA A 156 5.35 1.37 1.85
CA ALA A 156 6.61 2.11 1.74
C ALA A 156 6.54 3.49 2.40
N GLY A 157 5.42 4.19 2.26
CA GLY A 157 5.21 5.51 2.92
C GLY A 157 5.02 5.42 4.43
N ASP A 158 4.49 4.31 4.95
CA ASP A 158 4.28 4.11 6.40
C ASP A 158 5.49 3.46 7.08
N ALA A 159 6.43 2.85 6.34
CA ALA A 159 7.64 2.24 6.89
C ALA A 159 8.61 3.29 7.45
N ASP A 160 9.47 2.87 8.38
CA ASP A 160 10.51 3.75 8.92
C ASP A 160 11.65 3.97 7.95
N LEU A 161 12.01 2.93 7.20
CA LEU A 161 13.12 2.95 6.24
C LEU A 161 12.69 2.25 4.94
N VAL A 162 13.18 2.77 3.82
CA VAL A 162 13.00 2.18 2.50
C VAL A 162 14.35 2.00 1.84
N VAL A 163 14.69 0.75 1.49
CA VAL A 163 15.85 0.39 0.70
C VAL A 163 15.36 -0.07 -0.67
N SER A 164 15.91 0.47 -1.74
CA SER A 164 15.39 0.28 -3.09
C SER A 164 16.44 -0.19 -4.08
N SER A 165 16.04 -1.03 -5.02
CA SER A 165 16.80 -1.20 -6.24
C SER A 165 16.70 0.05 -7.12
N ASP A 166 17.72 0.28 -7.95
CA ASP A 166 17.79 1.42 -8.88
C ASP A 166 16.72 1.37 -9.98
N GLU A 167 16.21 0.16 -10.29
CA GLU A 167 15.17 -0.07 -11.29
C GLU A 167 13.73 0.08 -10.76
N ALA A 168 13.55 0.30 -9.46
CA ALA A 168 12.23 0.36 -8.85
C ALA A 168 11.43 1.60 -9.30
N LEU A 169 10.12 1.41 -9.43
CA LEU A 169 9.16 2.45 -9.75
C LEU A 169 8.15 2.59 -8.62
N PHE A 170 7.91 3.81 -8.19
CA PHE A 170 7.01 4.16 -7.11
C PHE A 170 5.84 4.98 -7.61
N GLY A 171 4.64 4.72 -7.10
CA GLY A 171 3.50 5.54 -7.43
C GLY A 171 2.16 4.93 -7.06
N HIS A 172 1.13 5.72 -7.33
CA HIS A 172 -0.25 5.29 -7.13
C HIS A 172 -1.03 5.39 -8.46
N PRO A 173 -1.15 4.27 -9.20
CA PRO A 173 -1.80 4.28 -10.51
C PRO A 173 -3.22 4.84 -10.50
N ALA A 174 -3.94 4.72 -9.38
CA ALA A 174 -5.28 5.26 -9.23
C ALA A 174 -5.36 6.79 -9.39
N PHE A 175 -4.25 7.53 -9.26
CA PHE A 175 -4.26 8.98 -9.55
C PHE A 175 -4.70 9.32 -10.97
N ARG A 176 -4.48 8.41 -11.93
CA ARG A 176 -4.94 8.57 -13.32
C ARG A 176 -6.43 8.33 -13.52
N TYR A 177 -7.06 7.57 -12.63
CA TYR A 177 -8.42 7.05 -12.85
C TYR A 177 -9.42 7.53 -11.82
N VAL A 178 -8.98 7.63 -10.57
CA VAL A 178 -9.78 8.03 -9.41
C VAL A 178 -9.36 9.40 -8.90
N GLY A 179 -8.09 9.77 -9.12
CA GLY A 179 -7.53 11.05 -8.70
C GLY A 179 -7.26 11.14 -7.19
N TRP A 180 -7.40 10.06 -6.44
CA TRP A 180 -7.33 10.07 -4.99
C TRP A 180 -6.61 8.85 -4.41
N GLY A 181 -6.34 8.87 -3.11
CA GLY A 181 -5.77 7.77 -2.35
C GLY A 181 -5.74 8.07 -0.86
N PRO A 182 -5.81 7.05 0.02
CA PRO A 182 -5.96 7.26 1.46
C PRO A 182 -4.69 7.73 2.18
N ARG A 183 -3.61 7.99 1.44
CA ARG A 183 -2.29 8.35 1.98
C ARG A 183 -1.80 9.73 1.59
N LEU A 184 -2.62 10.59 1.06
CA LEU A 184 -2.21 11.90 0.54
C LEU A 184 -1.42 12.71 1.58
N TRP A 185 -1.88 12.74 2.83
CA TRP A 185 -1.19 13.47 3.89
C TRP A 185 0.22 12.95 4.14
N THR A 186 0.37 11.65 4.33
CA THR A 186 1.66 10.99 4.54
C THR A 186 2.61 11.24 3.37
N TRP A 187 2.12 11.12 2.14
CA TRP A 187 2.95 11.30 0.95
C TRP A 187 3.40 12.75 0.77
N ILE A 188 2.55 13.73 1.07
CA ILE A 188 2.97 15.15 1.07
C ILE A 188 4.13 15.37 2.04
N GLU A 189 4.03 14.84 3.25
CA GLU A 189 5.10 14.97 4.26
C GLU A 189 6.39 14.26 3.83
N MET A 190 6.27 13.07 3.26
CA MET A 190 7.44 12.25 2.88
C MET A 190 8.08 12.66 1.56
N MET A 191 7.32 13.22 0.61
CA MET A 191 7.83 13.60 -0.73
C MET A 191 8.12 15.09 -0.84
N GLY A 192 7.51 15.90 0.01
CA GLY A 192 7.43 17.33 -0.17
C GLY A 192 6.33 17.73 -1.19
N LEU A 193 5.69 18.87 -0.93
CA LEU A 193 4.47 19.30 -1.61
C LEU A 193 4.60 19.26 -3.15
N ARG A 194 5.63 19.87 -3.72
CA ARG A 194 5.79 19.97 -5.18
C ARG A 194 5.97 18.63 -5.88
N LYS A 195 6.73 17.72 -5.29
CA LYS A 195 6.95 16.40 -5.86
C LYS A 195 5.72 15.52 -5.73
N PHE A 196 4.99 15.68 -4.65
CA PHE A 196 3.71 15.01 -4.51
C PHE A 196 2.65 15.54 -5.48
N GLU A 197 2.53 16.87 -5.67
CA GLU A 197 1.64 17.48 -6.67
C GLU A 197 1.95 16.97 -8.08
N GLU A 198 3.23 16.84 -8.43
CA GLU A 198 3.66 16.29 -9.71
C GLU A 198 3.15 14.85 -9.90
N MET A 199 3.33 13.97 -8.90
CA MET A 199 2.83 12.60 -8.95
C MET A 199 1.29 12.55 -9.00
N LEU A 200 0.62 13.35 -8.19
CA LEU A 200 -0.84 13.38 -8.07
C LEU A 200 -1.50 13.83 -9.38
N PHE A 201 -1.06 14.97 -9.93
CA PHE A 201 -1.72 15.57 -11.08
C PHE A 201 -1.35 14.94 -12.42
N THR A 202 -0.14 14.39 -12.54
CA THR A 202 0.27 13.68 -13.77
C THR A 202 -0.03 12.19 -13.74
N GLY A 203 -0.19 11.61 -12.54
CA GLY A 203 -0.31 10.17 -12.37
C GLY A 203 0.94 9.38 -12.80
N ARG A 204 2.09 10.06 -13.03
CA ARG A 204 3.31 9.39 -13.44
C ARG A 204 3.99 8.66 -12.27
N PRO A 205 4.63 7.52 -12.50
CA PRO A 205 5.46 6.90 -11.49
C PRO A 205 6.81 7.62 -11.39
N PHE A 206 7.41 7.58 -10.20
CA PHE A 206 8.75 8.08 -9.93
C PHE A 206 9.74 6.92 -9.87
N THR A 207 10.95 7.13 -10.35
CA THR A 207 12.08 6.22 -10.20
C THR A 207 12.60 6.23 -8.77
N ALA A 208 13.38 5.19 -8.39
CA ALA A 208 14.03 5.14 -7.08
C ALA A 208 14.93 6.36 -6.82
N ALA A 209 15.63 6.83 -7.85
CA ALA A 209 16.49 8.03 -7.77
C ALA A 209 15.64 9.28 -7.46
N GLU A 210 14.53 9.50 -8.18
CA GLU A 210 13.62 10.62 -7.90
C GLU A 210 13.04 10.53 -6.49
N MET A 211 12.66 9.32 -6.03
CA MET A 211 12.15 9.13 -4.67
C MET A 211 13.20 9.36 -3.58
N LYS A 212 14.47 9.12 -3.86
CA LYS A 212 15.56 9.48 -2.95
C LYS A 212 15.73 10.98 -2.82
N GLU A 213 15.48 11.73 -3.90
CA GLU A 213 15.49 13.22 -3.90
C GLU A 213 14.24 13.81 -3.22
N CYS A 214 13.13 13.05 -3.13
CA CYS A 214 11.90 13.48 -2.49
C CYS A 214 12.01 13.42 -0.97
N ASN A 215 12.50 14.47 -0.31
CA ASN A 215 12.60 14.54 1.15
C ASN A 215 13.22 13.29 1.82
N GLY A 216 13.95 12.45 1.06
CA GLY A 216 14.49 11.20 1.57
C GLY A 216 13.46 10.08 1.75
N PHE A 217 12.40 10.04 0.94
CA PHE A 217 11.42 8.93 0.97
C PHE A 217 12.12 7.56 0.86
N VAL A 218 13.17 7.46 0.03
CA VAL A 218 14.04 6.28 -0.09
C VAL A 218 15.38 6.56 0.58
N ASN A 219 15.77 5.74 1.54
CA ASN A 219 17.01 5.90 2.31
C ASN A 219 18.25 5.47 1.51
N SER A 220 18.16 4.37 0.77
CA SER A 220 19.26 3.84 -0.04
C SER A 220 18.77 3.33 -1.38
N VAL A 221 19.53 3.62 -2.44
CA VAL A 221 19.30 3.09 -3.79
C VAL A 221 20.58 2.38 -4.22
N VAL A 222 20.45 1.13 -4.61
CA VAL A 222 21.56 0.26 -5.03
C VAL A 222 21.16 -0.56 -6.27
N PRO A 223 22.11 -1.12 -7.04
CA PRO A 223 21.81 -2.11 -8.06
C PRO A 223 20.98 -3.27 -7.52
N LEU A 224 20.12 -3.88 -8.35
CA LEU A 224 19.23 -4.95 -7.92
C LEU A 224 19.97 -6.13 -7.25
N GLU A 225 21.14 -6.48 -7.76
CA GLU A 225 22.00 -7.55 -7.23
C GLU A 225 22.53 -7.28 -5.82
N ASP A 226 22.62 -6.02 -5.42
CA ASP A 226 23.10 -5.61 -4.08
C ASP A 226 21.96 -5.35 -3.09
N LEU A 227 20.69 -5.38 -3.54
CA LEU A 227 19.53 -4.94 -2.76
C LEU A 227 19.37 -5.71 -1.45
N GLU A 228 19.41 -7.03 -1.49
CA GLU A 228 19.23 -7.88 -0.30
C GLU A 228 20.35 -7.60 0.72
N LYS A 229 21.61 -7.53 0.27
CA LYS A 229 22.76 -7.21 1.12
C LYS A 229 22.66 -5.83 1.77
N GLU A 230 22.19 -4.83 1.01
CA GLU A 230 22.00 -3.49 1.56
C GLU A 230 20.86 -3.47 2.58
N THR A 231 19.75 -4.17 2.31
CA THR A 231 18.63 -4.33 3.25
C THR A 231 19.09 -5.02 4.55
N GLU A 232 19.86 -6.10 4.45
CA GLU A 232 20.43 -6.80 5.61
C GLU A 232 21.34 -5.89 6.43
N LYS A 233 22.18 -5.09 5.78
CA LYS A 233 23.03 -4.10 6.45
C LYS A 233 22.22 -3.12 7.30
N TYR A 234 21.14 -2.57 6.76
CA TYR A 234 20.22 -1.71 7.51
C TYR A 234 19.53 -2.45 8.65
N ALA A 235 19.00 -3.65 8.39
CA ALA A 235 18.33 -4.47 9.39
C ALA A 235 19.25 -4.82 10.56
N MET A 236 20.47 -5.26 10.28
CA MET A 236 21.47 -5.59 11.30
C MET A 236 21.92 -4.37 12.10
N ALA A 237 22.11 -3.22 11.45
CA ALA A 237 22.41 -1.96 12.14
C ALA A 237 21.31 -1.59 13.12
N CYS A 238 20.05 -1.70 12.69
CA CYS A 238 18.88 -1.43 13.53
C CYS A 238 18.73 -2.44 14.68
N ALA A 239 19.01 -3.72 14.44
CA ALA A 239 18.86 -4.78 15.43
C ALA A 239 19.89 -4.69 16.55
N ARG A 240 21.13 -4.28 16.25
CA ARG A 240 22.28 -4.36 17.18
C ARG A 240 22.51 -3.10 18.02
N THR A 241 21.92 -1.97 17.70
CA THR A 241 22.36 -0.67 18.22
C THR A 241 21.80 -0.28 19.59
N ARG A 242 20.67 -0.81 20.04
CA ARG A 242 20.00 -0.42 21.28
C ARG A 242 18.98 -1.44 21.76
N PRO A 243 18.58 -1.42 23.05
CA PRO A 243 17.50 -2.28 23.57
C PRO A 243 16.18 -2.04 22.85
N THR A 244 15.32 -3.07 22.82
CA THR A 244 13.97 -2.98 22.20
C THR A 244 13.11 -1.93 22.90
N ASP A 245 13.17 -1.78 24.23
CA ASP A 245 12.47 -0.76 24.99
C ASP A 245 12.82 0.66 24.50
N THR A 246 14.12 0.90 24.22
CA THR A 246 14.56 2.19 23.68
C THR A 246 13.95 2.44 22.28
N VAL A 247 13.86 1.41 21.44
CA VAL A 247 13.21 1.53 20.14
C VAL A 247 11.74 1.89 20.29
N GLN A 248 11.01 1.22 21.20
CA GLN A 248 9.60 1.53 21.45
C GLN A 248 9.40 2.95 21.97
N ALA A 249 10.28 3.42 22.87
CA ALA A 249 10.25 4.80 23.35
C ALA A 249 10.50 5.80 22.19
N GLN A 250 11.49 5.54 21.33
CA GLN A 250 11.77 6.34 20.14
C GLN A 250 10.59 6.37 19.17
N LYS A 251 9.98 5.23 18.91
CA LYS A 251 8.79 5.12 18.04
C LYS A 251 7.60 5.88 18.62
N THR A 252 7.40 5.82 19.93
CA THR A 252 6.36 6.60 20.61
C THR A 252 6.61 8.10 20.44
N PHE A 253 7.86 8.56 20.60
CA PHE A 253 8.21 9.96 20.36
C PHE A 253 7.96 10.39 18.91
N ILE A 254 8.37 9.56 17.93
CA ILE A 254 8.15 9.81 16.49
C ILE A 254 6.66 9.88 16.21
N GLU A 255 5.85 9.00 16.80
CA GLU A 255 4.41 9.04 16.66
C GLU A 255 3.81 10.34 17.21
N MET A 256 4.23 10.78 18.40
CA MET A 256 3.82 12.07 18.95
C MET A 256 4.17 13.23 18.01
N TYR A 257 5.37 13.21 17.40
CA TYR A 257 5.78 14.20 16.42
C TYR A 257 4.88 14.17 15.16
N LYS A 258 4.60 12.98 14.63
CA LYS A 258 3.68 12.79 13.49
C LYS A 258 2.27 13.33 13.83
N GLN A 259 1.78 13.06 15.04
CA GLN A 259 0.48 13.59 15.51
C GLN A 259 0.49 15.13 15.59
N TYR A 260 1.56 15.71 16.13
CA TYR A 260 1.75 17.16 16.14
C TYR A 260 1.74 17.76 14.73
N ARG A 261 2.30 17.04 13.73
CA ARG A 261 2.26 17.41 12.31
C ARG A 261 0.90 17.17 11.65
N GLY A 262 -0.10 16.69 12.37
CA GLY A 262 -1.45 16.47 11.87
C GLY A 262 -1.68 15.12 11.18
N GLU A 263 -0.80 14.16 11.32
CA GLU A 263 -0.89 12.85 10.66
C GLU A 263 -2.24 12.15 10.92
N TYR A 264 -2.69 12.13 12.16
CA TYR A 264 -3.97 11.50 12.52
C TYR A 264 -5.16 12.22 11.87
N MET A 265 -5.20 13.54 12.00
CA MET A 265 -6.26 14.35 11.38
C MET A 265 -6.25 14.20 9.85
N GLY A 266 -5.06 14.30 9.25
CA GLY A 266 -4.88 14.15 7.81
C GLY A 266 -5.31 12.78 7.31
N SER A 267 -5.06 11.72 8.07
CA SER A 267 -5.49 10.36 7.74
C SER A 267 -7.02 10.22 7.76
N ILE A 268 -7.69 10.79 8.78
CA ILE A 268 -9.16 10.80 8.84
C ILE A 268 -9.73 11.57 7.66
N MET A 269 -9.19 12.76 7.35
CA MET A 269 -9.66 13.58 6.23
C MET A 269 -9.47 12.87 4.88
N THR A 270 -8.32 12.24 4.65
CA THR A 270 -8.09 11.50 3.40
C THR A 270 -8.97 10.26 3.30
N GLY A 271 -9.17 9.52 4.38
CA GLY A 271 -10.10 8.38 4.42
C GLY A 271 -11.54 8.79 4.20
N TRP A 272 -11.94 9.96 4.72
CA TRP A 272 -13.27 10.54 4.48
C TRP A 272 -13.49 10.87 3.01
N LEU A 273 -12.52 11.54 2.38
CA LEU A 273 -12.60 11.87 0.96
C LEU A 273 -12.58 10.62 0.08
N GLU A 274 -11.79 9.61 0.43
CA GLU A 274 -11.81 8.30 -0.25
C GLU A 274 -13.20 7.66 -0.19
N GLY A 275 -13.85 7.68 0.96
CA GLY A 275 -15.23 7.20 1.12
C GLY A 275 -16.27 8.00 0.33
N MET A 276 -15.97 9.24 -0.04
CA MET A 276 -16.86 10.10 -0.83
C MET A 276 -16.71 9.91 -2.35
N LEU A 277 -15.67 9.24 -2.84
CA LEU A 277 -15.44 9.05 -4.27
C LEU A 277 -16.66 8.54 -5.05
N PRO A 278 -17.46 7.59 -4.54
CA PRO A 278 -18.66 7.14 -5.25
C PRO A 278 -19.75 8.21 -5.40
N LEU A 279 -19.64 9.31 -4.65
CA LEU A 279 -20.58 10.44 -4.71
C LEU A 279 -20.12 11.57 -5.64
N MET A 280 -18.87 11.51 -6.13
CA MET A 280 -18.35 12.48 -7.07
C MET A 280 -18.99 12.27 -8.44
N GLN A 281 -19.47 13.36 -9.03
CA GLN A 281 -19.93 13.33 -10.41
C GLN A 281 -18.74 13.35 -11.36
N ASN A 282 -18.76 12.46 -12.34
CA ASN A 282 -17.84 12.49 -13.45
C ASN A 282 -18.55 13.07 -14.66
N ASP A 283 -17.99 14.10 -15.28
CA ASP A 283 -18.46 14.58 -16.57
C ASP A 283 -17.98 13.61 -17.66
N ARG A 284 -18.92 12.86 -18.23
CA ARG A 284 -18.62 11.81 -19.21
C ARG A 284 -18.13 12.30 -20.56
N VAL A 285 -18.23 13.59 -20.85
CA VAL A 285 -17.93 14.14 -22.18
C VAL A 285 -16.50 14.67 -22.26
N GLU A 286 -15.96 15.23 -21.19
CA GLU A 286 -14.68 15.94 -21.19
C GLU A 286 -13.58 15.24 -20.42
N ASP A 287 -13.92 14.36 -19.47
CA ASP A 287 -12.94 13.69 -18.61
C ASP A 287 -12.46 12.36 -19.20
N VAL A 288 -11.17 12.05 -18.99
CA VAL A 288 -10.60 10.72 -19.30
C VAL A 288 -11.22 9.70 -18.35
N GLN A 289 -12.20 8.96 -18.86
CA GLN A 289 -12.88 7.94 -18.07
C GLN A 289 -12.31 6.56 -18.36
N LEU A 290 -12.47 5.67 -17.39
CA LEU A 290 -12.20 4.22 -17.58
C LEU A 290 -13.19 3.58 -18.60
N GLY A 291 -14.08 4.38 -19.19
CA GLY A 291 -15.01 4.01 -20.26
C GLY A 291 -16.16 3.10 -19.80
N ASP A 292 -17.27 3.13 -20.54
CA ASP A 292 -18.45 2.29 -20.29
C ASP A 292 -18.15 0.78 -20.47
N ASN A 293 -16.98 0.43 -20.98
CA ASN A 293 -16.53 -0.95 -21.29
C ASN A 293 -15.63 -1.58 -20.23
N VAL A 294 -15.51 -1.00 -19.03
CA VAL A 294 -14.68 -1.59 -17.93
C VAL A 294 -15.04 -3.08 -17.73
N PHE A 295 -16.32 -3.42 -17.85
CA PHE A 295 -16.81 -4.78 -17.69
C PHE A 295 -16.68 -5.64 -18.96
N GLY A 296 -16.59 -5.02 -20.14
CA GLY A 296 -16.48 -5.74 -21.42
C GLY A 296 -15.03 -6.02 -21.83
N GLU A 297 -14.14 -5.05 -21.69
CA GLU A 297 -12.73 -5.14 -22.08
C GLU A 297 -11.80 -5.58 -20.96
N GLY A 298 -12.27 -5.53 -19.71
CA GLY A 298 -11.52 -5.80 -18.50
C GLY A 298 -10.61 -4.65 -18.09
N LEU A 299 -10.58 -4.36 -16.78
CA LEU A 299 -9.84 -3.25 -16.19
C LEU A 299 -8.36 -3.22 -16.60
N ASN A 300 -7.73 -4.38 -16.72
CA ASN A 300 -6.33 -4.51 -17.13
C ASN A 300 -6.05 -3.96 -18.54
N ASN A 301 -6.96 -4.18 -19.50
CA ASN A 301 -6.77 -3.72 -20.88
C ASN A 301 -6.96 -2.20 -20.97
N ILE A 302 -7.92 -1.66 -20.25
CA ILE A 302 -8.17 -0.22 -20.20
C ILE A 302 -6.96 0.51 -19.59
N VAL A 303 -6.41 0.00 -18.48
CA VAL A 303 -5.20 0.55 -17.87
C VAL A 303 -4.02 0.52 -18.83
N LYS A 304 -3.81 -0.58 -19.58
CA LYS A 304 -2.74 -0.68 -20.58
C LYS A 304 -2.94 0.28 -21.74
N ASN A 305 -4.15 0.39 -22.25
CA ASN A 305 -4.47 1.28 -23.38
C ASN A 305 -4.26 2.75 -22.97
N ASN A 306 -4.69 3.12 -21.79
CA ASN A 306 -4.47 4.48 -21.26
C ASN A 306 -2.98 4.76 -21.07
N ASP A 307 -2.19 3.78 -20.57
CA ASP A 307 -0.74 3.94 -20.34
C ASP A 307 0.01 4.31 -21.62
N MET A 308 -0.47 3.86 -22.79
CA MET A 308 0.13 4.19 -24.10
C MET A 308 -0.03 5.65 -24.50
N ASN A 309 -0.97 6.40 -23.92
CA ASN A 309 -1.16 7.83 -24.16
C ASN A 309 -0.09 8.69 -23.46
N TYR A 310 0.69 8.11 -22.56
CA TYR A 310 1.74 8.80 -21.82
C TYR A 310 3.10 8.66 -22.51
N PRO A 311 4.00 9.66 -22.37
CA PRO A 311 5.38 9.52 -22.78
C PRO A 311 6.02 8.26 -22.20
N PRO A 312 6.92 7.56 -22.91
CA PRO A 312 7.49 6.28 -22.43
C PRO A 312 8.05 6.35 -21.01
N GLU A 313 8.73 7.44 -20.65
CA GLU A 313 9.33 7.65 -19.33
C GLU A 313 8.29 7.87 -18.22
N TRP A 314 7.03 8.15 -18.56
CA TRP A 314 5.93 8.36 -17.63
C TRP A 314 4.96 7.18 -17.54
N ARG A 315 5.20 6.13 -18.35
CA ARG A 315 4.34 4.95 -18.35
C ARG A 315 4.48 4.17 -17.04
N LEU A 316 3.38 3.60 -16.60
CA LEU A 316 3.31 2.74 -15.43
C LEU A 316 4.00 1.41 -15.68
N SER A 317 3.86 0.86 -16.90
CA SER A 317 4.44 -0.43 -17.26
C SER A 317 5.93 -0.32 -17.55
N ARG A 318 6.76 -1.18 -16.92
CA ARG A 318 8.20 -1.27 -17.23
C ARG A 318 8.45 -1.62 -18.71
N SER A 319 7.64 -2.50 -19.28
CA SER A 319 7.73 -2.85 -20.70
C SER A 319 7.42 -1.68 -21.62
N GLY A 320 6.45 -0.82 -21.25
CA GLY A 320 6.09 0.37 -22.00
C GLY A 320 7.14 1.49 -21.95
N ARG A 321 8.03 1.45 -20.95
CA ARG A 321 9.14 2.44 -20.76
C ARG A 321 10.36 2.12 -21.63
N LYS A 322 10.50 0.88 -22.09
CA LYS A 322 11.57 0.52 -23.02
C LYS A 322 11.31 1.24 -24.34
N LYS A 323 12.29 2.01 -24.85
CA LYS A 323 12.21 2.54 -26.20
C LYS A 323 12.11 1.39 -27.18
N PRO A 324 11.24 1.50 -28.20
CA PRO A 324 11.13 0.49 -29.23
C PRO A 324 12.48 0.30 -29.97
#